data_66ab19804133c89058e27f3328728312
#
_entry.id   66ab19804133c89058e27f3328728312
#
_cell.length_a   1.000
_cell.length_b   1.000
_cell.length_c   1.000
_cell.angle_alpha   90.00
_cell.angle_beta   90.00
_cell.angle_gamma   90.00
#
_symmetry.space_group_name_H-M   'P 1'
#
loop_
_entity.id
_entity.type
_entity.pdbx_description
1 polymer ?
#
loop_
_entity_poly.entity_id
_entity_poly.type
_entity_poly.pdbx_seq_one_letter_code
_entity_poly.pdbx_strand_id
1 'polypeptide(L)'
;MGGSFGRRSSKTADYTVEAVEAAMGESVPVQIIWSREEDIRSGHYRPLFVHKLRGSVDESGMPEAWHQVAVGQSLMQGSKHDPGYMVRGMDIYSLDGCLQEPFGVFPYGTSYQIPNHRVESHNAPRVGIVPQEWRSVGHTHTGIAYECFLDELADKGGIDPMALRLRLTKDHARMNRVLSVLKEKCDWDKPLAPGRGRGVASRIYNISPVAQAVEVTVAENGDFTVDRVVCVVDCGFAVNPLGIEGQVEGGLAYGLGGVAFGNIDIVNGEVQQSNFHDYPVMRLPQMPKVEVHILPSDEPPTGIGEQATTPIGPAVVNALFNATGRRVRRFPLSSQGFNLI
;
A
#
# COMPACT_ATOMS: atom_id res chain seq x y z
N MET A 1 -20.50 11.88 7.99
CA MET A 1 -19.50 12.09 6.91
C MET A 1 -18.30 11.20 7.19
N GLY A 2 -17.78 10.49 6.17
CA GLY A 2 -16.59 9.65 6.28
C GLY A 2 -15.29 10.45 6.26
N GLY A 3 -14.15 9.74 6.25
CA GLY A 3 -12.83 10.34 6.06
C GLY A 3 -12.63 10.88 4.63
N SER A 4 -11.47 11.49 4.39
CA SER A 4 -11.15 11.99 3.05
C SER A 4 -10.32 11.01 2.21
N PHE A 5 -9.46 10.23 2.85
CA PHE A 5 -8.62 9.18 2.25
C PHE A 5 -7.80 9.61 1.01
N GLY A 6 -7.50 10.89 0.89
CA GLY A 6 -6.80 11.52 -0.23
C GLY A 6 -7.68 12.48 -1.05
N ARG A 7 -9.02 12.34 -1.06
CA ARG A 7 -9.92 13.17 -1.87
C ARG A 7 -9.81 14.67 -1.58
N ARG A 8 -9.50 15.05 -0.35
CA ARG A 8 -9.34 16.46 0.02
C ARG A 8 -7.93 17.02 -0.23
N SER A 9 -7.00 16.22 -0.75
CA SER A 9 -5.71 16.70 -1.28
C SER A 9 -5.85 17.26 -2.70
N SER A 10 -7.06 17.49 -3.18
CA SER A 10 -7.32 18.07 -4.50
C SER A 10 -6.60 19.39 -4.65
N LYS A 11 -5.77 19.48 -5.69
CA LYS A 11 -4.91 20.65 -5.96
C LYS A 11 -5.70 21.87 -6.44
N THR A 12 -6.90 21.65 -6.95
CA THR A 12 -7.83 22.67 -7.44
C THR A 12 -8.87 23.05 -6.38
N ALA A 13 -8.91 22.34 -5.25
CA ALA A 13 -9.96 22.47 -4.23
C ALA A 13 -11.38 22.41 -4.83
N ASP A 14 -11.57 21.55 -5.84
CA ASP A 14 -12.76 21.43 -6.65
C ASP A 14 -14.05 21.33 -5.82
N TYR A 15 -14.07 20.53 -4.76
CA TYR A 15 -15.21 20.43 -3.83
C TYR A 15 -15.52 21.75 -3.08
N THR A 16 -14.52 22.61 -2.87
CA THR A 16 -14.72 23.92 -2.26
C THR A 16 -15.26 24.90 -3.30
N VAL A 17 -14.69 24.86 -4.52
CA VAL A 17 -15.12 25.69 -5.65
C VAL A 17 -16.60 25.42 -5.96
N GLU A 18 -16.98 24.16 -6.10
CA GLU A 18 -18.35 23.71 -6.35
C GLU A 18 -19.31 24.22 -5.26
N ALA A 19 -18.94 24.12 -3.98
CA ALA A 19 -19.76 24.59 -2.87
C ALA A 19 -19.93 26.11 -2.89
N VAL A 20 -18.88 26.86 -3.24
CA VAL A 20 -18.93 28.32 -3.38
C VAL A 20 -19.81 28.73 -4.56
N GLU A 21 -19.62 28.11 -5.72
CA GLU A 21 -20.41 28.39 -6.93
C GLU A 21 -21.89 28.12 -6.69
N ALA A 22 -22.23 27.00 -6.04
CA ALA A 22 -23.62 26.67 -5.71
C ALA A 22 -24.24 27.65 -4.69
N ALA A 23 -23.43 28.26 -3.81
CA ALA A 23 -23.92 29.21 -2.81
C ALA A 23 -23.97 30.66 -3.34
N MET A 24 -23.39 30.94 -4.52
CA MET A 24 -23.40 32.29 -5.08
C MET A 24 -24.80 32.75 -5.43
N GLY A 25 -25.20 33.87 -4.82
CA GLY A 25 -26.54 34.44 -5.01
C GLY A 25 -27.62 33.91 -4.08
N GLU A 26 -27.31 32.89 -3.27
CA GLU A 26 -28.23 32.39 -2.25
C GLU A 26 -28.18 33.23 -0.97
N SER A 27 -29.32 33.37 -0.30
CA SER A 27 -29.45 34.10 0.97
C SER A 27 -29.43 33.19 2.20
N VAL A 28 -29.25 31.89 1.99
CA VAL A 28 -29.27 30.85 3.03
C VAL A 28 -28.02 29.97 2.93
N PRO A 29 -27.60 29.28 4.01
CA PRO A 29 -26.52 28.33 3.95
C PRO A 29 -26.83 27.19 2.96
N VAL A 30 -25.85 26.85 2.11
CA VAL A 30 -25.94 25.78 1.12
C VAL A 30 -25.03 24.63 1.53
N GLN A 31 -25.55 23.39 1.47
CA GLN A 31 -24.79 22.17 1.67
C GLN A 31 -24.89 21.30 0.44
N ILE A 32 -23.72 20.87 -0.09
CA ILE A 32 -23.65 19.92 -1.20
C ILE A 32 -23.31 18.53 -0.65
N ILE A 33 -24.05 17.53 -1.08
CA ILE A 33 -23.79 16.11 -0.80
C ILE A 33 -23.94 15.35 -2.12
N TRP A 34 -22.82 14.79 -2.60
CA TRP A 34 -22.86 13.91 -3.76
C TRP A 34 -23.54 12.57 -3.42
N SER A 35 -24.30 12.04 -4.35
CA SER A 35 -24.74 10.64 -4.30
C SER A 35 -23.54 9.71 -4.46
N ARG A 36 -23.71 8.41 -4.20
CA ARG A 36 -22.65 7.43 -4.42
C ARG A 36 -22.29 7.31 -5.90
N GLU A 37 -23.26 7.41 -6.76
CA GLU A 37 -23.10 7.39 -8.21
C GLU A 37 -22.23 8.55 -8.70
N GLU A 38 -22.48 9.74 -8.20
CA GLU A 38 -21.67 10.92 -8.53
C GLU A 38 -20.25 10.80 -7.99
N ASP A 39 -20.09 10.36 -6.74
CA ASP A 39 -18.77 10.20 -6.11
C ASP A 39 -17.89 9.17 -6.86
N ILE A 40 -18.49 8.07 -7.36
CA ILE A 40 -17.75 7.07 -8.14
C ILE A 40 -17.46 7.56 -9.56
N ARG A 41 -18.44 8.17 -10.25
CA ARG A 41 -18.35 8.52 -11.67
C ARG A 41 -17.61 9.84 -11.94
N SER A 42 -17.75 10.80 -11.04
CA SER A 42 -17.15 12.14 -11.18
C SER A 42 -15.93 12.33 -10.31
N GLY A 43 -15.48 11.27 -9.65
CA GLY A 43 -14.36 11.31 -8.71
C GLY A 43 -12.99 11.44 -9.38
N HIS A 44 -11.98 11.51 -8.54
CA HIS A 44 -10.60 11.39 -8.92
C HIS A 44 -10.10 10.01 -8.50
N TYR A 45 -9.19 9.43 -9.28
CA TYR A 45 -8.75 8.05 -9.08
C TYR A 45 -7.28 8.00 -8.75
N ARG A 46 -6.85 6.99 -7.96
CA ARG A 46 -5.42 6.74 -7.82
C ARG A 46 -4.86 6.36 -9.20
N PRO A 47 -3.63 6.77 -9.51
CA PRO A 47 -3.03 6.45 -10.80
C PRO A 47 -2.78 4.95 -10.95
N LEU A 48 -2.94 4.45 -12.19
CA LEU A 48 -2.50 3.12 -12.57
C LEU A 48 -0.98 3.14 -12.78
N PHE A 49 -0.29 2.14 -12.22
CA PHE A 49 1.14 1.94 -12.43
C PHE A 49 1.46 0.55 -12.93
N VAL A 50 2.44 0.49 -13.82
CA VAL A 50 3.08 -0.76 -14.27
C VAL A 50 4.52 -0.75 -13.77
N HIS A 51 4.92 -1.84 -13.13
CA HIS A 51 6.29 -2.03 -12.66
C HIS A 51 6.98 -3.16 -13.42
N LYS A 52 8.21 -2.90 -13.84
CA LYS A 52 9.11 -3.93 -14.35
C LYS A 52 10.27 -4.06 -13.40
N LEU A 53 10.45 -5.27 -12.84
CA LEU A 53 11.49 -5.55 -11.88
C LEU A 53 12.44 -6.62 -12.41
N ARG A 54 13.70 -6.44 -12.12
CA ARG A 54 14.79 -7.39 -12.37
C ARG A 54 15.71 -7.40 -11.16
N GLY A 55 16.25 -8.54 -10.84
CA GLY A 55 17.20 -8.68 -9.73
C GLY A 55 18.02 -9.94 -9.84
N SER A 56 19.08 -10.01 -9.08
CA SER A 56 19.90 -11.19 -8.91
C SER A 56 20.14 -11.45 -7.43
N VAL A 57 20.49 -12.68 -7.13
CA VAL A 57 20.99 -13.11 -5.84
C VAL A 57 22.42 -13.58 -5.99
N ASP A 58 23.23 -13.36 -4.97
CA ASP A 58 24.62 -13.86 -4.89
C ASP A 58 24.66 -15.37 -4.55
N GLU A 59 25.86 -15.93 -4.42
CA GLU A 59 26.09 -17.34 -4.08
C GLU A 59 25.53 -17.73 -2.70
N SER A 60 25.36 -16.76 -1.80
CA SER A 60 24.73 -16.95 -0.48
C SER A 60 23.22 -16.84 -0.50
N GLY A 61 22.62 -16.58 -1.66
CA GLY A 61 21.19 -16.35 -1.87
C GLY A 61 20.71 -14.95 -1.50
N MET A 62 21.60 -14.01 -1.13
CA MET A 62 21.24 -12.64 -0.79
C MET A 62 21.02 -11.80 -2.05
N PRO A 63 20.04 -10.88 -2.07
CA PRO A 63 19.87 -9.93 -3.16
C PRO A 63 21.14 -9.11 -3.39
N GLU A 64 21.71 -9.21 -4.60
CA GLU A 64 22.91 -8.51 -5.02
C GLU A 64 22.60 -7.31 -5.91
N ALA A 65 21.56 -7.43 -6.76
CA ALA A 65 21.15 -6.36 -7.65
C ALA A 65 19.63 -6.24 -7.71
N TRP A 66 19.18 -4.99 -7.87
CA TRP A 66 17.77 -4.61 -8.02
C TRP A 66 17.64 -3.53 -9.09
N HIS A 67 16.79 -3.77 -10.07
CA HIS A 67 16.42 -2.78 -11.05
C HIS A 67 14.89 -2.72 -11.17
N GLN A 68 14.31 -1.57 -10.84
CA GLN A 68 12.89 -1.30 -10.90
C GLN A 68 12.61 -0.15 -11.88
N VAL A 69 11.66 -0.35 -12.77
CA VAL A 69 11.11 0.68 -13.64
C VAL A 69 9.63 0.81 -13.33
N ALA A 70 9.20 2.00 -12.92
CA ALA A 70 7.80 2.34 -12.67
C ALA A 70 7.28 3.25 -13.80
N VAL A 71 6.14 2.92 -14.38
CA VAL A 71 5.48 3.72 -15.42
C VAL A 71 4.04 3.99 -15.01
N GLY A 72 3.64 5.24 -14.96
CA GLY A 72 2.27 5.64 -14.60
C GLY A 72 2.05 7.14 -14.72
N GLN A 73 0.83 7.59 -14.45
CA GLN A 73 0.53 9.02 -14.44
C GLN A 73 1.06 9.66 -13.15
N SER A 74 1.86 10.72 -13.33
CA SER A 74 2.37 11.51 -12.20
C SER A 74 1.24 12.20 -11.45
N LEU A 75 1.29 12.13 -10.12
CA LEU A 75 0.45 12.91 -9.23
C LEU A 75 0.88 14.39 -9.20
N MET A 76 2.18 14.66 -9.38
CA MET A 76 2.77 15.98 -9.13
C MET A 76 3.00 16.80 -10.38
N GLN A 77 3.23 16.18 -11.54
CA GLN A 77 3.55 16.89 -12.79
C GLN A 77 2.51 17.96 -13.13
N GLY A 78 2.98 19.20 -13.30
CA GLY A 78 2.13 20.36 -13.59
C GLY A 78 1.21 20.80 -12.44
N SER A 79 1.47 20.36 -11.21
CA SER A 79 0.79 20.82 -10.01
C SER A 79 1.51 22.03 -9.40
N LYS A 80 0.88 22.71 -8.42
CA LYS A 80 1.52 23.76 -7.62
C LYS A 80 2.76 23.28 -6.86
N HIS A 81 2.84 21.99 -6.60
CA HIS A 81 3.92 21.35 -5.86
C HIS A 81 5.02 20.79 -6.76
N ASP A 82 4.87 20.89 -8.09
CA ASP A 82 5.81 20.40 -9.08
C ASP A 82 7.28 20.71 -8.74
N PRO A 83 7.67 21.98 -8.47
CA PRO A 83 9.08 22.30 -8.19
C PRO A 83 9.67 21.57 -6.98
N GLY A 84 8.86 21.18 -6.01
CA GLY A 84 9.32 20.50 -4.79
C GLY A 84 9.34 18.97 -4.88
N TYR A 85 8.53 18.39 -5.76
CA TYR A 85 8.31 16.94 -5.81
C TYR A 85 8.70 16.29 -7.14
N MET A 86 9.06 17.11 -8.13
CA MET A 86 9.63 16.63 -9.40
C MET A 86 11.16 16.77 -9.36
N VAL A 87 11.86 15.68 -9.14
CA VAL A 87 13.33 15.67 -9.10
C VAL A 87 13.86 15.10 -10.40
N ARG A 88 14.57 15.92 -11.19
CA ARG A 88 15.10 15.53 -12.51
C ARG A 88 14.04 14.93 -13.45
N GLY A 89 12.83 15.45 -13.40
CA GLY A 89 11.69 14.96 -14.18
C GLY A 89 11.00 13.70 -13.63
N MET A 90 11.45 13.17 -12.51
CA MET A 90 10.79 12.06 -11.81
C MET A 90 9.84 12.60 -10.75
N ASP A 91 8.64 12.07 -10.73
CA ASP A 91 7.71 12.22 -9.61
C ASP A 91 8.18 11.30 -8.47
N ILE A 92 8.69 11.89 -7.39
CA ILE A 92 9.21 11.10 -6.25
C ILE A 92 8.13 10.32 -5.52
N TYR A 93 6.87 10.77 -5.54
CA TYR A 93 5.75 9.98 -4.99
C TYR A 93 5.47 8.70 -5.78
N SER A 94 5.82 8.67 -7.07
CA SER A 94 5.76 7.43 -7.86
C SER A 94 6.78 6.37 -7.43
N LEU A 95 7.73 6.75 -6.58
CA LEU A 95 8.82 5.91 -6.10
C LEU A 95 8.87 5.80 -4.56
N ASP A 96 7.79 6.21 -3.88
CA ASP A 96 7.69 6.15 -2.43
C ASP A 96 8.13 4.78 -1.88
N GLY A 97 9.08 4.81 -0.94
CA GLY A 97 9.61 3.62 -0.29
C GLY A 97 10.42 2.67 -1.18
N CYS A 98 10.83 3.09 -2.39
CA CYS A 98 11.70 2.29 -3.25
C CYS A 98 13.17 2.74 -3.22
N LEU A 99 13.45 3.97 -2.82
CA LEU A 99 14.80 4.53 -2.83
C LEU A 99 15.56 4.15 -1.55
N GLN A 100 16.85 3.79 -1.67
CA GLN A 100 17.68 3.41 -0.53
C GLN A 100 18.26 4.58 0.25
N GLU A 101 18.44 5.71 -0.38
CA GLU A 101 18.96 6.90 0.26
C GLU A 101 17.90 7.98 0.31
N PRO A 102 17.91 8.86 1.33
CA PRO A 102 17.04 10.02 1.34
C PRO A 102 17.40 10.92 0.15
N PHE A 103 16.56 10.88 -0.88
CA PHE A 103 16.67 11.79 -2.00
C PHE A 103 16.21 13.19 -1.57
N GLY A 104 17.14 13.98 -1.03
CA GLY A 104 17.00 15.42 -0.80
C GLY A 104 15.92 15.85 0.19
N VAL A 105 14.67 15.87 -0.17
CA VAL A 105 13.59 16.48 0.62
C VAL A 105 12.76 15.48 1.44
N PHE A 106 12.83 14.16 1.13
CA PHE A 106 12.01 13.16 1.79
C PHE A 106 12.81 11.96 2.30
N PRO A 107 12.70 11.64 3.61
CA PRO A 107 13.31 10.44 4.20
C PRO A 107 12.51 9.15 3.92
N TYR A 108 11.80 9.08 2.78
CA TYR A 108 10.89 7.97 2.45
C TYR A 108 11.56 6.90 1.60
N GLY A 109 12.76 6.48 2.04
CA GLY A 109 13.47 5.39 1.42
C GLY A 109 12.98 4.02 1.87
N THR A 110 13.51 2.97 1.24
CA THR A 110 13.40 1.62 1.74
C THR A 110 14.38 1.40 2.89
N SER A 111 13.99 0.57 3.88
CA SER A 111 14.91 0.10 4.94
C SER A 111 15.84 -1.02 4.50
N TYR A 112 15.60 -1.59 3.33
CA TYR A 112 16.36 -2.72 2.81
C TYR A 112 17.64 -2.24 2.13
N GLN A 113 18.76 -2.89 2.43
CA GLN A 113 20.06 -2.59 1.84
C GLN A 113 20.40 -3.64 0.77
N ILE A 114 20.37 -3.22 -0.50
CA ILE A 114 20.74 -4.04 -1.66
C ILE A 114 21.92 -3.35 -2.37
N PRO A 115 23.06 -4.02 -2.59
CA PRO A 115 24.30 -3.39 -3.04
C PRO A 115 24.17 -2.61 -4.36
N ASN A 116 23.55 -3.20 -5.37
CA ASN A 116 23.38 -2.59 -6.70
C ASN A 116 21.90 -2.27 -6.92
N HIS A 117 21.48 -1.07 -6.51
CA HIS A 117 20.07 -0.67 -6.54
C HIS A 117 19.82 0.47 -7.54
N ARG A 118 18.94 0.22 -8.49
CA ARG A 118 18.51 1.22 -9.49
C ARG A 118 17.00 1.28 -9.57
N VAL A 119 16.45 2.49 -9.51
CA VAL A 119 15.02 2.76 -9.68
C VAL A 119 14.81 3.86 -10.71
N GLU A 120 13.87 3.66 -11.62
CA GLU A 120 13.49 4.59 -12.67
C GLU A 120 11.99 4.83 -12.62
N SER A 121 11.57 6.09 -12.86
CA SER A 121 10.17 6.46 -13.04
C SER A 121 9.97 7.12 -14.40
N HIS A 122 8.93 6.73 -15.10
CA HIS A 122 8.52 7.33 -16.36
C HIS A 122 7.07 7.79 -16.26
N ASN A 123 6.87 9.09 -16.47
CA ASN A 123 5.53 9.67 -16.45
C ASN A 123 4.78 9.30 -17.73
N ALA A 124 3.67 8.59 -17.60
CA ALA A 124 2.76 8.33 -18.72
C ALA A 124 2.04 9.64 -19.13
N PRO A 125 1.69 9.78 -20.41
CA PRO A 125 0.87 10.91 -20.85
C PRO A 125 -0.45 11.00 -20.09
N ARG A 126 -0.93 12.21 -19.86
CA ARG A 126 -2.26 12.42 -19.28
C ARG A 126 -3.33 12.05 -20.29
N VAL A 127 -4.29 11.22 -19.88
CA VAL A 127 -5.36 10.67 -20.73
C VAL A 127 -6.74 11.23 -20.35
N GLY A 128 -6.80 12.46 -19.83
CA GLY A 128 -8.06 13.10 -19.42
C GLY A 128 -8.58 12.72 -18.04
N ILE A 129 -8.00 11.71 -17.41
CA ILE A 129 -8.31 11.32 -16.04
C ILE A 129 -7.34 12.03 -15.11
N VAL A 130 -7.86 12.71 -14.10
CA VAL A 130 -7.02 13.40 -13.11
C VAL A 130 -6.66 12.43 -11.99
N PRO A 131 -5.39 12.03 -11.87
CA PRO A 131 -4.97 11.18 -10.76
C PRO A 131 -4.97 11.98 -9.46
N GLN A 132 -5.34 11.30 -8.38
CA GLN A 132 -5.45 11.87 -7.04
C GLN A 132 -4.75 10.96 -6.03
N GLU A 133 -4.29 11.56 -4.93
CA GLU A 133 -3.77 10.83 -3.79
C GLU A 133 -4.86 9.88 -3.25
N TRP A 134 -4.45 8.66 -2.96
CA TRP A 134 -5.20 7.67 -2.24
C TRP A 134 -4.40 7.31 -0.98
N ARG A 135 -5.03 6.96 0.12
CA ARG A 135 -4.36 6.69 1.41
C ARG A 135 -3.05 5.93 1.21
N SER A 136 -1.94 6.50 1.68
CA SER A 136 -0.54 6.03 1.52
C SER A 136 0.10 6.27 0.13
N VAL A 137 -0.53 7.07 -0.71
CA VAL A 137 0.01 7.63 -1.96
C VAL A 137 0.76 6.60 -2.82
N GLY A 138 2.02 6.85 -3.17
CA GLY A 138 2.85 5.95 -3.98
C GLY A 138 3.14 4.60 -3.32
N HIS A 139 3.22 4.55 -1.98
CA HIS A 139 3.44 3.29 -1.27
C HIS A 139 2.41 2.20 -1.59
N THR A 140 1.22 2.55 -2.06
CA THR A 140 0.16 1.56 -2.38
C THR A 140 0.53 0.65 -3.54
N HIS A 141 1.16 1.18 -4.60
CA HIS A 141 1.60 0.38 -5.73
C HIS A 141 3.06 -0.07 -5.60
N THR A 142 3.93 0.81 -5.05
CA THR A 142 5.34 0.45 -4.85
C THR A 142 5.51 -0.62 -3.78
N GLY A 143 4.70 -0.59 -2.72
CA GLY A 143 4.71 -1.60 -1.67
C GLY A 143 4.44 -2.99 -2.21
N ILE A 144 3.41 -3.13 -3.05
CA ILE A 144 3.11 -4.41 -3.70
C ILE A 144 4.26 -4.85 -4.60
N ALA A 145 4.73 -3.99 -5.50
CA ALA A 145 5.79 -4.32 -6.44
C ALA A 145 7.08 -4.71 -5.70
N TYR A 146 7.47 -3.94 -4.71
CA TYR A 146 8.72 -4.14 -3.98
C TYR A 146 8.68 -5.38 -3.10
N GLU A 147 7.68 -5.49 -2.22
CA GLU A 147 7.61 -6.57 -1.23
C GLU A 147 7.34 -7.95 -1.87
N CYS A 148 6.53 -8.00 -2.94
CA CYS A 148 6.30 -9.25 -3.66
C CYS A 148 7.56 -9.69 -4.43
N PHE A 149 8.28 -8.75 -5.06
CA PHE A 149 9.51 -9.10 -5.76
C PHE A 149 10.65 -9.45 -4.80
N LEU A 150 10.68 -8.84 -3.63
CA LEU A 150 11.61 -9.24 -2.57
C LEU A 150 11.38 -10.69 -2.13
N ASP A 151 10.11 -11.10 -2.05
CA ASP A 151 9.74 -12.48 -1.77
C ASP A 151 10.14 -13.45 -2.91
N GLU A 152 10.07 -13.00 -4.17
CA GLU A 152 10.57 -13.78 -5.31
C GLU A 152 12.09 -13.96 -5.25
N LEU A 153 12.83 -12.95 -4.78
CA LEU A 153 14.28 -13.07 -4.57
C LEU A 153 14.60 -13.97 -3.37
N ALA A 154 13.80 -13.94 -2.31
CA ALA A 154 13.94 -14.86 -1.18
C ALA A 154 13.79 -16.33 -1.64
N ASP A 155 12.74 -16.61 -2.40
CA ASP A 155 12.46 -17.93 -3.00
C ASP A 155 13.61 -18.37 -3.93
N LYS A 156 14.07 -17.47 -4.81
CA LYS A 156 15.20 -17.72 -5.71
C LYS A 156 16.51 -18.00 -4.96
N GLY A 157 16.75 -17.31 -3.84
CA GLY A 157 17.93 -17.46 -2.99
C GLY A 157 17.82 -18.60 -1.97
N GLY A 158 16.67 -19.28 -1.86
CA GLY A 158 16.43 -20.31 -0.86
C GLY A 158 16.46 -19.80 0.57
N ILE A 159 16.12 -18.52 0.78
CA ILE A 159 16.12 -17.86 2.09
C ILE A 159 14.66 -17.65 2.53
N ASP A 160 14.38 -17.95 3.81
CA ASP A 160 13.09 -17.62 4.41
C ASP A 160 12.76 -16.12 4.27
N PRO A 161 11.53 -15.75 3.84
CA PRO A 161 11.18 -14.33 3.58
C PRO A 161 11.34 -13.40 4.79
N MET A 162 11.06 -13.87 6.01
CA MET A 162 11.27 -13.10 7.24
C MET A 162 12.75 -12.96 7.56
N ALA A 163 13.51 -14.05 7.42
CA ALA A 163 14.95 -14.04 7.64
C ALA A 163 15.67 -13.11 6.66
N LEU A 164 15.24 -13.09 5.38
CA LEU A 164 15.77 -12.16 4.39
C LEU A 164 15.55 -10.70 4.82
N ARG A 165 14.32 -10.34 5.21
CA ARG A 165 13.98 -8.98 5.65
C ARG A 165 14.80 -8.55 6.87
N LEU A 166 14.97 -9.43 7.85
CA LEU A 166 15.81 -9.18 9.03
C LEU A 166 17.28 -8.93 8.65
N ARG A 167 17.82 -9.71 7.70
CA ARG A 167 19.20 -9.51 7.22
C ARG A 167 19.37 -8.18 6.47
N LEU A 168 18.44 -7.84 5.60
CA LEU A 168 18.47 -6.62 4.78
C LEU A 168 18.24 -5.34 5.59
N THR A 169 17.65 -5.45 6.79
CA THR A 169 17.38 -4.31 7.67
C THR A 169 18.33 -4.23 8.87
N LYS A 170 19.41 -5.01 8.90
CA LYS A 170 20.34 -5.10 10.04
C LYS A 170 20.86 -3.72 10.50
N ASP A 171 21.07 -2.81 9.57
CA ASP A 171 21.58 -1.46 9.83
C ASP A 171 20.47 -0.42 10.07
N HIS A 172 19.20 -0.83 10.01
CA HIS A 172 18.04 0.00 10.30
C HIS A 172 17.36 -0.45 11.60
N ALA A 173 17.86 0.00 12.75
CA ALA A 173 17.52 -0.52 14.08
C ALA A 173 16.00 -0.56 14.36
N ARG A 174 15.26 0.52 14.03
CA ARG A 174 13.79 0.59 14.29
C ARG A 174 13.03 -0.44 13.45
N MET A 175 13.32 -0.57 12.15
CA MET A 175 12.64 -1.56 11.30
C MET A 175 13.03 -2.98 11.68
N ASN A 176 14.30 -3.23 11.98
CA ASN A 176 14.75 -4.54 12.40
C ASN A 176 14.06 -4.98 13.71
N ARG A 177 13.88 -4.05 14.67
CA ARG A 177 13.10 -4.30 15.89
C ARG A 177 11.63 -4.62 15.59
N VAL A 178 10.98 -3.88 14.67
CA VAL A 178 9.60 -4.13 14.24
C VAL A 178 9.47 -5.54 13.66
N LEU A 179 10.38 -5.94 12.75
CA LEU A 179 10.36 -7.27 12.14
C LEU A 179 10.67 -8.38 13.14
N SER A 180 11.58 -8.16 14.09
CA SER A 180 11.92 -9.14 15.13
C SER A 180 10.73 -9.42 16.04
N VAL A 181 10.02 -8.38 16.47
CA VAL A 181 8.80 -8.52 17.28
C VAL A 181 7.68 -9.15 16.45
N LEU A 182 7.54 -8.76 15.17
CA LEU A 182 6.55 -9.39 14.28
C LEU A 182 6.78 -10.89 14.15
N LYS A 183 8.04 -11.32 13.95
CA LYS A 183 8.42 -12.74 13.86
C LYS A 183 7.97 -13.53 15.09
N GLU A 184 8.17 -12.96 16.28
CA GLU A 184 7.74 -13.57 17.56
C GLU A 184 6.21 -13.62 17.64
N LYS A 185 5.54 -12.48 17.45
CA LYS A 185 4.08 -12.35 17.69
C LYS A 185 3.22 -13.11 16.70
N CYS A 186 3.69 -13.30 15.45
CA CYS A 186 2.97 -14.09 14.46
C CYS A 186 3.33 -15.58 14.47
N ASP A 187 4.16 -16.02 15.41
CA ASP A 187 4.63 -17.41 15.48
C ASP A 187 5.24 -17.89 14.13
N TRP A 188 6.09 -17.05 13.51
CA TRP A 188 6.55 -17.24 12.12
C TRP A 188 7.07 -18.63 11.82
N ASP A 189 7.82 -19.20 12.73
CA ASP A 189 8.48 -20.50 12.54
C ASP A 189 7.53 -21.71 12.75
N LYS A 190 6.26 -21.49 13.19
CA LYS A 190 5.28 -22.57 13.33
C LYS A 190 4.69 -22.95 11.96
N PRO A 191 4.67 -24.23 11.60
CA PRO A 191 4.06 -24.67 10.35
C PRO A 191 2.56 -24.43 10.34
N LEU A 192 2.01 -24.15 9.16
CA LEU A 192 0.56 -24.05 8.93
C LEU A 192 0.00 -25.36 8.37
N ALA A 193 -1.31 -25.55 8.54
CA ALA A 193 -2.02 -26.67 7.94
C ALA A 193 -2.06 -26.56 6.39
N PRO A 194 -2.23 -27.67 5.64
CA PRO A 194 -2.44 -27.63 4.20
C PRO A 194 -3.58 -26.66 3.80
N GLY A 195 -3.43 -25.98 2.68
CA GLY A 195 -4.39 -24.97 2.19
C GLY A 195 -4.27 -23.62 2.88
N ARG A 196 -3.39 -23.48 3.88
CA ARG A 196 -3.09 -22.21 4.53
C ARG A 196 -1.73 -21.68 4.12
N GLY A 197 -1.60 -20.36 4.08
CA GLY A 197 -0.34 -19.71 3.79
C GLY A 197 -0.08 -18.50 4.70
N ARG A 198 1.19 -18.19 4.91
CA ARG A 198 1.62 -17.01 5.65
C ARG A 198 2.51 -16.15 4.78
N GLY A 199 2.28 -14.83 4.80
CA GLY A 199 3.07 -13.85 4.07
C GLY A 199 3.45 -12.68 4.97
N VAL A 200 4.54 -12.02 4.64
CA VAL A 200 5.06 -10.86 5.37
C VAL A 200 5.34 -9.72 4.40
N ALA A 201 5.12 -8.49 4.89
CA ALA A 201 5.57 -7.27 4.23
C ALA A 201 5.89 -6.20 5.26
N SER A 202 6.82 -5.31 4.95
CA SER A 202 7.17 -4.18 5.81
C SER A 202 7.43 -2.91 5.01
N ARG A 203 7.10 -1.76 5.61
CA ARG A 203 7.30 -0.45 4.98
C ARG A 203 7.68 0.61 6.03
N ILE A 204 8.32 1.65 5.57
CA ILE A 204 8.45 2.90 6.33
C ILE A 204 7.60 3.94 5.62
N TYR A 205 6.68 4.54 6.35
CA TYR A 205 5.90 5.67 5.86
C TYR A 205 5.95 6.79 6.89
N ASN A 206 6.27 8.01 6.45
CA ASN A 206 6.46 9.15 7.35
C ASN A 206 7.34 8.83 8.58
N ILE A 207 8.47 8.17 8.35
CA ILE A 207 9.44 7.77 9.38
C ILE A 207 8.91 6.70 10.36
N SER A 208 7.68 6.25 10.22
CA SER A 208 7.10 5.16 11.04
C SER A 208 7.31 3.81 10.37
N PRO A 209 8.17 2.93 10.91
CA PRO A 209 8.26 1.55 10.48
C PRO A 209 6.99 0.77 10.84
N VAL A 210 6.52 -0.03 9.91
CA VAL A 210 5.39 -0.95 10.09
C VAL A 210 5.67 -2.26 9.38
N ALA A 211 5.28 -3.38 9.98
CA ALA A 211 5.30 -4.68 9.32
C ALA A 211 4.04 -5.47 9.66
N GLN A 212 3.60 -6.28 8.71
CA GLN A 212 2.44 -7.15 8.87
C GLN A 212 2.76 -8.57 8.43
N ALA A 213 2.31 -9.53 9.23
CA ALA A 213 2.24 -10.93 8.86
C ALA A 213 0.77 -11.32 8.71
N VAL A 214 0.46 -11.97 7.61
CA VAL A 214 -0.91 -12.34 7.22
C VAL A 214 -1.00 -13.84 7.08
N GLU A 215 -2.04 -14.44 7.64
CA GLU A 215 -2.41 -15.83 7.42
C GLU A 215 -3.69 -15.90 6.58
N VAL A 216 -3.68 -16.75 5.57
CA VAL A 216 -4.83 -16.98 4.68
C VAL A 216 -5.18 -18.46 4.65
N THR A 217 -6.46 -18.75 4.41
CA THR A 217 -6.94 -20.06 3.99
C THR A 217 -7.48 -19.96 2.57
N VAL A 218 -7.05 -20.84 1.67
CA VAL A 218 -7.41 -20.83 0.25
C VAL A 218 -8.10 -22.10 -0.13
N ALA A 219 -9.29 -22.00 -0.71
CA ALA A 219 -10.04 -23.13 -1.27
C ALA A 219 -9.57 -23.45 -2.70
N GLU A 220 -9.87 -24.66 -3.18
CA GLU A 220 -9.47 -25.13 -4.54
C GLU A 220 -10.02 -24.25 -5.67
N ASN A 221 -11.19 -23.64 -5.47
CA ASN A 221 -11.82 -22.73 -6.44
C ASN A 221 -11.19 -21.32 -6.46
N GLY A 222 -10.23 -21.03 -5.55
CA GLY A 222 -9.58 -19.74 -5.42
C GLY A 222 -10.27 -18.77 -4.44
N ASP A 223 -11.37 -19.16 -3.82
CA ASP A 223 -11.94 -18.40 -2.71
C ASP A 223 -10.99 -18.43 -1.52
N PHE A 224 -10.83 -17.32 -0.84
CA PHE A 224 -9.93 -17.25 0.30
C PHE A 224 -10.46 -16.36 1.42
N THR A 225 -10.02 -16.65 2.63
CA THR A 225 -10.19 -15.80 3.80
C THR A 225 -8.84 -15.26 4.25
N VAL A 226 -8.84 -14.07 4.79
CA VAL A 226 -7.72 -13.58 5.61
C VAL A 226 -8.07 -13.90 7.06
N ASP A 227 -7.40 -14.91 7.62
CA ASP A 227 -7.78 -15.43 8.94
C ASP A 227 -7.24 -14.58 10.07
N ARG A 228 -5.98 -14.13 9.92
CA ARG A 228 -5.25 -13.42 10.97
C ARG A 228 -4.29 -12.43 10.36
N VAL A 229 -4.22 -11.24 10.95
CA VAL A 229 -3.19 -10.25 10.66
C VAL A 229 -2.53 -9.83 11.98
N VAL A 230 -1.22 -9.98 12.04
CA VAL A 230 -0.40 -9.40 13.11
C VAL A 230 0.30 -8.18 12.56
N CYS A 231 0.07 -7.03 13.15
CA CYS A 231 0.69 -5.75 12.77
C CYS A 231 1.58 -5.24 13.90
N VAL A 232 2.83 -4.94 13.59
CA VAL A 232 3.76 -4.29 14.52
C VAL A 232 4.15 -2.94 13.96
N VAL A 233 4.07 -1.90 14.81
CA VAL A 233 4.37 -0.53 14.41
C VAL A 233 5.23 0.18 15.45
N ASP A 234 6.17 1.01 14.96
CA ASP A 234 6.91 1.99 15.73
C ASP A 234 6.58 3.39 15.19
N CYS A 235 5.65 4.08 15.83
CA CYS A 235 5.24 5.44 15.45
C CYS A 235 5.80 6.52 16.40
N GLY A 236 6.87 6.23 17.11
CA GLY A 236 7.37 7.07 18.19
C GLY A 236 6.47 6.99 19.43
N PHE A 237 6.47 8.02 20.24
CA PHE A 237 5.65 8.07 21.45
C PHE A 237 4.16 7.91 21.14
N ALA A 238 3.53 6.89 21.71
CA ALA A 238 2.13 6.55 21.48
C ALA A 238 1.21 7.43 22.34
N VAL A 239 0.78 8.57 21.82
CA VAL A 239 -0.10 9.52 22.55
C VAL A 239 -1.45 8.89 22.88
N ASN A 240 -2.03 8.13 21.96
CA ASN A 240 -3.32 7.44 22.15
C ASN A 240 -3.28 6.04 21.53
N PRO A 241 -2.96 4.99 22.30
CA PRO A 241 -2.87 3.63 21.79
C PRO A 241 -4.15 3.12 21.12
N LEU A 242 -5.33 3.38 21.67
CA LEU A 242 -6.61 2.98 21.05
C LEU A 242 -6.84 3.68 19.70
N GLY A 243 -6.42 4.94 19.57
CA GLY A 243 -6.46 5.66 18.31
C GLY A 243 -5.51 5.05 17.27
N ILE A 244 -4.34 4.56 17.71
CA ILE A 244 -3.36 3.87 16.85
C ILE A 244 -3.95 2.54 16.37
N GLU A 245 -4.51 1.72 17.25
CA GLU A 245 -5.18 0.47 16.91
C GLU A 245 -6.28 0.69 15.86
N GLY A 246 -7.17 1.66 16.09
CA GLY A 246 -8.23 2.01 15.14
C GLY A 246 -7.70 2.49 13.78
N GLN A 247 -6.56 3.19 13.74
CA GLN A 247 -5.90 3.58 12.47
C GLN A 247 -5.29 2.37 11.76
N VAL A 248 -4.72 1.42 12.49
CA VAL A 248 -4.17 0.18 11.93
C VAL A 248 -5.29 -0.66 11.33
N GLU A 249 -6.35 -0.94 12.07
CA GLU A 249 -7.50 -1.73 11.60
C GLU A 249 -8.17 -1.09 10.38
N GLY A 250 -8.44 0.22 10.45
CA GLY A 250 -9.03 0.97 9.33
C GLY A 250 -8.11 1.04 8.10
N GLY A 251 -6.79 1.18 8.30
CA GLY A 251 -5.80 1.17 7.23
C GLY A 251 -5.71 -0.19 6.54
N LEU A 252 -5.74 -1.25 7.33
CA LEU A 252 -5.73 -2.64 6.86
C LEU A 252 -6.98 -2.94 6.03
N ALA A 253 -8.17 -2.67 6.56
CA ALA A 253 -9.43 -2.87 5.84
C ALA A 253 -9.46 -2.11 4.50
N TYR A 254 -8.98 -0.88 4.50
CA TYR A 254 -8.93 -0.04 3.32
C TYR A 254 -7.96 -0.58 2.25
N GLY A 255 -6.76 -0.99 2.65
CA GLY A 255 -5.75 -1.58 1.76
C GLY A 255 -6.18 -2.94 1.22
N LEU A 256 -6.74 -3.81 2.06
CA LEU A 256 -7.23 -5.13 1.66
C LEU A 256 -8.39 -5.02 0.66
N GLY A 257 -9.37 -4.16 0.92
CA GLY A 257 -10.46 -3.88 -0.02
C GLY A 257 -9.95 -3.38 -1.37
N GLY A 258 -8.94 -2.49 -1.36
CA GLY A 258 -8.33 -1.96 -2.57
C GLY A 258 -7.64 -3.02 -3.44
N VAL A 259 -6.96 -4.02 -2.85
CA VAL A 259 -6.31 -5.10 -3.62
C VAL A 259 -7.27 -6.23 -3.98
N ALA A 260 -8.28 -6.49 -3.17
CA ALA A 260 -9.24 -7.56 -3.42
C ALA A 260 -10.25 -7.21 -4.52
N PHE A 261 -10.81 -6.00 -4.49
CA PHE A 261 -11.98 -5.60 -5.28
C PHE A 261 -11.76 -4.37 -6.17
N GLY A 262 -10.83 -3.46 -5.79
CA GLY A 262 -10.73 -2.11 -6.35
C GLY A 262 -10.47 -2.12 -7.86
N ASN A 263 -11.51 -1.88 -8.66
CA ASN A 263 -11.46 -1.75 -10.11
C ASN A 263 -12.40 -0.65 -10.60
N ILE A 264 -11.87 0.25 -11.41
CA ILE A 264 -12.66 1.24 -12.16
C ILE A 264 -12.33 1.07 -13.64
N ASP A 265 -13.33 0.73 -14.43
CA ASP A 265 -13.22 0.62 -15.86
C ASP A 265 -13.72 1.91 -16.52
N ILE A 266 -12.92 2.44 -17.44
CA ILE A 266 -13.26 3.64 -18.21
C ILE A 266 -13.34 3.28 -19.67
N VAL A 267 -14.54 3.39 -20.24
CA VAL A 267 -14.80 3.05 -21.62
C VAL A 267 -15.30 4.31 -22.35
N ASN A 268 -14.63 4.72 -23.41
CA ASN A 268 -14.94 5.94 -24.16
C ASN A 268 -15.03 7.21 -23.32
N GLY A 269 -14.23 7.29 -22.23
CA GLY A 269 -14.23 8.42 -21.31
C GLY A 269 -15.28 8.35 -20.19
N GLU A 270 -16.08 7.30 -20.13
CA GLU A 270 -17.11 7.10 -19.11
C GLU A 270 -16.73 5.98 -18.13
N VAL A 271 -16.89 6.26 -16.84
CA VAL A 271 -16.71 5.28 -15.76
C VAL A 271 -17.89 4.30 -15.77
N GLN A 272 -17.60 3.01 -15.77
CA GLN A 272 -18.61 1.97 -15.87
C GLN A 272 -19.23 1.62 -14.52
N GLN A 273 -18.46 1.70 -13.44
CA GLN A 273 -18.96 1.44 -12.09
C GLN A 273 -19.78 2.61 -11.58
N SER A 274 -20.78 2.31 -10.76
CA SER A 274 -21.73 3.32 -10.27
C SER A 274 -21.99 3.26 -8.77
N ASN A 275 -22.10 2.07 -8.18
CA ASN A 275 -22.46 1.93 -6.77
C ASN A 275 -21.86 0.64 -6.18
N PHE A 276 -22.23 0.27 -4.95
CA PHE A 276 -21.71 -0.88 -4.23
C PHE A 276 -22.01 -2.25 -4.87
N HIS A 277 -22.94 -2.33 -5.82
CA HIS A 277 -23.25 -3.56 -6.55
C HIS A 277 -22.22 -3.89 -7.64
N ASP A 278 -21.56 -2.87 -8.20
CA ASP A 278 -20.54 -2.99 -9.26
C ASP A 278 -19.17 -2.45 -8.84
N TYR A 279 -19.10 -1.75 -7.69
CA TYR A 279 -17.86 -1.39 -6.99
C TYR A 279 -17.92 -1.87 -5.54
N PRO A 280 -17.66 -3.17 -5.30
CA PRO A 280 -17.74 -3.74 -3.97
C PRO A 280 -16.66 -3.17 -3.05
N VAL A 281 -17.02 -3.02 -1.78
CA VAL A 281 -16.12 -2.65 -0.69
C VAL A 281 -16.07 -3.77 0.32
N MET A 282 -14.98 -3.82 1.09
CA MET A 282 -14.81 -4.78 2.15
C MET A 282 -15.94 -4.69 3.19
N ARG A 283 -16.47 -5.82 3.59
CA ARG A 283 -17.57 -5.93 4.55
C ARG A 283 -17.08 -6.55 5.87
N LEU A 284 -17.83 -6.32 6.93
CA LEU A 284 -17.47 -6.79 8.27
C LEU A 284 -17.17 -8.31 8.36
N PRO A 285 -17.92 -9.21 7.71
CA PRO A 285 -17.57 -10.64 7.74
C PRO A 285 -16.22 -10.99 7.10
N GLN A 286 -15.70 -10.13 6.22
CA GLN A 286 -14.41 -10.31 5.55
C GLN A 286 -13.22 -9.76 6.37
N MET A 287 -13.52 -9.08 7.50
CA MET A 287 -12.49 -8.51 8.35
C MET A 287 -11.73 -9.62 9.08
N PRO A 288 -10.40 -9.71 8.96
CA PRO A 288 -9.61 -10.69 9.67
C PRO A 288 -9.58 -10.43 11.18
N LYS A 289 -9.14 -11.42 11.94
CA LYS A 289 -8.67 -11.18 13.31
C LYS A 289 -7.39 -10.33 13.25
N VAL A 290 -7.43 -9.13 13.82
CA VAL A 290 -6.27 -8.21 13.84
C VAL A 290 -5.65 -8.16 15.22
N GLU A 291 -4.33 -8.27 15.28
CA GLU A 291 -3.51 -8.11 16.48
C GLU A 291 -2.52 -6.97 16.24
N VAL A 292 -2.64 -5.90 17.02
CA VAL A 292 -1.79 -4.70 16.89
C VAL A 292 -0.79 -4.66 18.05
N HIS A 293 0.48 -4.52 17.70
CA HIS A 293 1.57 -4.36 18.66
C HIS A 293 2.27 -3.02 18.42
N ILE A 294 2.06 -2.08 19.31
CA ILE A 294 2.70 -0.77 19.29
C ILE A 294 4.00 -0.88 20.09
N LEU A 295 5.14 -0.61 19.44
CA LEU A 295 6.42 -0.67 20.13
C LEU A 295 6.61 0.57 21.03
N PRO A 296 7.00 0.40 22.29
CA PRO A 296 7.39 1.52 23.13
C PRO A 296 8.56 2.30 22.51
N SER A 297 8.43 3.63 22.46
CA SER A 297 9.44 4.51 21.89
C SER A 297 9.39 5.88 22.58
N ASP A 298 10.55 6.45 22.86
CA ASP A 298 10.69 7.82 23.37
C ASP A 298 10.94 8.84 22.23
N GLU A 299 10.98 8.34 20.99
CA GLU A 299 11.09 9.21 19.82
C GLU A 299 9.83 10.07 19.64
N PRO A 300 9.94 11.25 19.02
CA PRO A 300 8.78 12.06 18.71
C PRO A 300 7.70 11.29 17.91
N PRO A 301 6.41 11.58 18.11
CA PRO A 301 5.34 10.98 17.32
C PRO A 301 5.53 11.25 15.82
N THR A 302 5.45 10.20 14.99
CA THR A 302 5.72 10.28 13.54
C THR A 302 4.50 10.03 12.66
N GLY A 303 3.35 9.73 13.25
CA GLY A 303 2.09 9.47 12.54
C GLY A 303 1.79 7.99 12.33
N ILE A 304 0.50 7.68 12.16
CA ILE A 304 -0.03 6.32 12.01
C ILE A 304 -1.24 6.25 11.06
N GLY A 305 -1.64 7.37 10.45
CA GLY A 305 -2.86 7.43 9.63
C GLY A 305 -2.84 6.59 8.35
N GLU A 306 -1.66 6.22 7.83
CA GLU A 306 -1.49 5.61 6.51
C GLU A 306 -0.65 4.33 6.52
N GLN A 307 0.14 4.10 7.56
CA GLN A 307 1.16 3.07 7.64
C GLN A 307 0.63 1.65 7.39
N ALA A 308 -0.50 1.31 8.00
CA ALA A 308 -1.06 -0.04 7.92
C ALA A 308 -1.71 -0.38 6.56
N THR A 309 -1.97 0.64 5.72
CA THR A 309 -2.56 0.44 4.39
C THR A 309 -1.57 -0.18 3.39
N THR A 310 -0.27 0.09 3.56
CA THR A 310 0.74 -0.28 2.57
C THR A 310 1.19 -1.74 2.61
N PRO A 311 1.42 -2.38 3.78
CA PRO A 311 1.94 -3.75 3.81
C PRO A 311 0.87 -4.82 3.66
N ILE A 312 -0.43 -4.51 3.85
CA ILE A 312 -1.47 -5.53 3.82
C ILE A 312 -1.59 -6.21 2.44
N GLY A 313 -1.58 -5.42 1.36
CA GLY A 313 -1.68 -5.95 0.00
C GLY A 313 -0.57 -6.95 -0.33
N PRO A 314 0.70 -6.57 -0.24
CA PRO A 314 1.80 -7.49 -0.52
C PRO A 314 1.87 -8.65 0.48
N ALA A 315 1.56 -8.47 1.76
CA ALA A 315 1.54 -9.57 2.72
C ALA A 315 0.49 -10.64 2.37
N VAL A 316 -0.71 -10.21 1.93
CA VAL A 316 -1.76 -11.13 1.43
C VAL A 316 -1.29 -11.86 0.16
N VAL A 317 -0.71 -11.15 -0.81
CA VAL A 317 -0.21 -11.75 -2.05
C VAL A 317 0.89 -12.78 -1.77
N ASN A 318 1.80 -12.49 -0.87
CA ASN A 318 2.85 -13.42 -0.44
C ASN A 318 2.27 -14.62 0.32
N ALA A 319 1.22 -14.44 1.14
CA ALA A 319 0.50 -15.52 1.80
C ALA A 319 -0.23 -16.43 0.79
N LEU A 320 -0.89 -15.84 -0.21
CA LEU A 320 -1.53 -16.59 -1.31
C LEU A 320 -0.52 -17.44 -2.10
N PHE A 321 0.66 -16.84 -2.39
CA PHE A 321 1.74 -17.61 -3.02
C PHE A 321 2.22 -18.78 -2.13
N ASN A 322 2.43 -18.52 -0.85
CA ASN A 322 2.84 -19.55 0.10
C ASN A 322 1.83 -20.71 0.19
N ALA A 323 0.52 -20.42 0.12
CA ALA A 323 -0.54 -21.43 0.13
C ALA A 323 -0.68 -22.19 -1.18
N THR A 324 -0.42 -21.55 -2.34
CA THR A 324 -0.86 -22.07 -3.66
C THR A 324 0.26 -22.23 -4.69
N GLY A 325 1.42 -21.65 -4.47
CA GLY A 325 2.50 -21.57 -5.46
C GLY A 325 2.23 -20.60 -6.63
N ARG A 326 1.10 -19.86 -6.63
CA ARG A 326 0.71 -18.94 -7.70
C ARG A 326 1.09 -17.52 -7.38
N ARG A 327 1.95 -16.88 -8.18
CA ARG A 327 2.31 -15.46 -8.05
C ARG A 327 1.25 -14.58 -8.69
N VAL A 328 0.79 -13.56 -7.96
CA VAL A 328 -0.13 -12.53 -8.44
C VAL A 328 0.66 -11.28 -8.80
N ARG A 329 0.42 -10.74 -10.01
CA ARG A 329 1.07 -9.53 -10.54
C ARG A 329 0.11 -8.52 -11.16
N ARG A 330 -1.20 -8.76 -11.08
CA ARG A 330 -2.27 -7.86 -11.53
C ARG A 330 -3.35 -7.77 -10.47
N PHE A 331 -4.01 -6.64 -10.42
CA PHE A 331 -5.07 -6.35 -9.47
C PHE A 331 -6.32 -5.82 -10.18
N PRO A 332 -7.49 -6.04 -9.61
CA PRO A 332 -7.77 -6.67 -8.31
C PRO A 332 -7.50 -8.20 -8.29
N LEU A 333 -7.41 -8.78 -7.09
CA LEU A 333 -7.20 -10.22 -6.89
C LEU A 333 -8.30 -11.06 -7.53
N SER A 334 -9.54 -10.57 -7.50
CA SER A 334 -10.70 -11.21 -8.15
C SER A 334 -10.48 -11.46 -9.65
N SER A 335 -9.79 -10.53 -10.35
CA SER A 335 -9.43 -10.70 -11.76
C SER A 335 -8.40 -11.80 -12.02
N GLN A 336 -7.75 -12.30 -10.97
CA GLN A 336 -6.75 -13.37 -11.03
C GLN A 336 -7.27 -14.69 -10.47
N GLY A 337 -8.56 -14.78 -10.18
CA GLY A 337 -9.21 -15.95 -9.66
C GLY A 337 -8.95 -16.20 -8.17
N PHE A 338 -8.73 -15.13 -7.40
CA PHE A 338 -8.71 -15.14 -5.94
C PHE A 338 -9.81 -14.24 -5.41
N ASN A 339 -10.81 -14.82 -4.78
CA ASN A 339 -11.98 -14.11 -4.28
C ASN A 339 -11.95 -14.04 -2.75
N LEU A 340 -11.89 -12.86 -2.19
CA LEU A 340 -12.02 -12.65 -0.75
C LEU A 340 -13.48 -12.86 -0.33
N ILE A 341 -13.74 -13.83 0.55
CA ILE A 341 -15.08 -14.22 1.02
C ILE A 341 -15.29 -13.89 2.49
#